data_a23bb71ea8e41574904f9425c073cfba
#
_entry.id   a23bb71ea8e41574904f9425c073cfba
#
_cell.length_a   1.000
_cell.length_b   1.000
_cell.length_c   1.000
_cell.angle_alpha   90.00
_cell.angle_beta   90.00
_cell.angle_gamma   90.00
#
_symmetry.space_group_name_H-M   'P 1'
#
loop_
_entity.id
_entity.type
_entity.pdbx_description
1 polymer ?
#
loop_
_entity_poly.entity_id
_entity_poly.type
_entity_poly.pdbx_seq_one_letter_code
_entity_poly.pdbx_strand_id
1 'polypeptide(L)'
;EYSLDSYPKEMINMLLLVEDQSFFQHPGIDVREISRVFSGYLLDNNPLRGASTISQQLVKNTLLSREQTLVRKTKEVMMALLMELSYDKNFILERYMNTVYLAQDGAVAIHGFASAAEHYFDKSPEQLNLDEMATLVALLKGPSYYNPVRRPERLEKRKNLILSMHYKYKKIVQ
;
A
#
# COMPACT_ATOMS: atom_id res chain seq x y z
N GLU A 1 9.82 -15.64 -2.07
CA GLU A 1 9.23 -14.46 -2.70
C GLU A 1 8.22 -14.92 -3.74
N TYR A 2 7.09 -14.24 -3.81
CA TYR A 2 6.02 -14.50 -4.78
C TYR A 2 6.20 -13.58 -5.98
N SER A 3 6.03 -14.14 -7.20
CA SER A 3 5.98 -13.34 -8.43
C SER A 3 4.72 -12.46 -8.44
N LEU A 4 4.79 -11.29 -9.07
CA LEU A 4 3.65 -10.39 -9.23
C LEU A 4 2.48 -11.09 -9.94
N ASP A 5 2.77 -11.97 -10.89
CA ASP A 5 1.76 -12.73 -11.64
C ASP A 5 0.98 -13.76 -10.79
N SER A 6 1.50 -14.12 -9.60
CA SER A 6 0.82 -14.98 -8.63
C SER A 6 -0.25 -14.25 -7.81
N TYR A 7 -0.29 -12.93 -7.88
CA TYR A 7 -1.31 -12.15 -7.17
C TYR A 7 -2.54 -11.89 -8.06
N PRO A 8 -3.76 -12.06 -7.52
CA PRO A 8 -4.97 -11.69 -8.25
C PRO A 8 -4.95 -10.24 -8.73
N LYS A 9 -5.34 -10.00 -9.97
CA LYS A 9 -5.40 -8.63 -10.54
C LYS A 9 -6.28 -7.69 -9.72
N GLU A 10 -7.35 -8.20 -9.16
CA GLU A 10 -8.25 -7.46 -8.27
C GLU A 10 -7.51 -6.94 -7.03
N MET A 11 -6.64 -7.74 -6.45
CA MET A 11 -5.83 -7.35 -5.29
C MET A 11 -4.86 -6.23 -5.63
N ILE A 12 -4.13 -6.38 -6.73
CA ILE A 12 -3.22 -5.35 -7.25
C ILE A 12 -3.99 -4.05 -7.52
N ASN A 13 -5.16 -4.13 -8.16
CA ASN A 13 -6.00 -2.98 -8.44
C ASN A 13 -6.48 -2.28 -7.16
N MET A 14 -6.93 -3.02 -6.15
CA MET A 14 -7.32 -2.46 -4.86
C MET A 14 -6.15 -1.76 -4.16
N LEU A 15 -4.98 -2.39 -4.17
CA LEU A 15 -3.75 -1.81 -3.63
C LEU A 15 -3.43 -0.47 -4.29
N LEU A 16 -3.39 -0.43 -5.61
CA LEU A 16 -3.08 0.79 -6.38
C LEU A 16 -4.15 1.87 -6.16
N LEU A 17 -5.42 1.53 -6.14
CA LEU A 17 -6.52 2.47 -5.88
C LEU A 17 -6.39 3.17 -4.52
N VAL A 18 -5.86 2.47 -3.53
CA VAL A 18 -5.79 2.97 -2.15
C VAL A 18 -4.48 3.69 -1.86
N GLU A 19 -3.37 3.18 -2.37
CA GLU A 19 -2.04 3.64 -2.01
C GLU A 19 -1.41 4.55 -3.07
N ASP A 20 -1.66 4.29 -4.37
CA ASP A 20 -0.98 4.99 -5.45
C ASP A 20 -1.68 4.83 -6.81
N GLN A 21 -2.77 5.57 -7.04
CA GLN A 21 -3.60 5.43 -8.26
C GLN A 21 -2.85 5.69 -9.57
N SER A 22 -1.84 6.53 -9.52
CA SER A 22 -1.02 6.93 -10.68
C SER A 22 0.33 6.22 -10.74
N PHE A 23 0.49 5.10 -10.01
CA PHE A 23 1.76 4.38 -9.86
C PHE A 23 2.50 4.17 -11.19
N PHE A 24 1.82 3.75 -12.23
CA PHE A 24 2.43 3.51 -13.56
C PHE A 24 2.71 4.79 -14.36
N GLN A 25 2.33 5.98 -13.88
CA GLN A 25 2.40 7.25 -14.63
C GLN A 25 3.47 8.20 -14.10
N HIS A 26 3.91 8.05 -12.84
CA HIS A 26 4.89 8.95 -12.21
C HIS A 26 6.27 8.29 -12.07
N PRO A 27 7.36 9.05 -12.02
CA PRO A 27 8.73 8.54 -11.89
C PRO A 27 9.17 8.36 -10.42
N GLY A 28 8.32 7.83 -9.55
CA GLY A 28 8.59 7.60 -8.12
C GLY A 28 8.03 8.66 -7.18
N ILE A 29 7.62 9.82 -7.69
CA ILE A 29 6.98 10.90 -6.95
C ILE A 29 5.76 11.36 -7.74
N ASP A 30 4.61 11.43 -7.08
CA ASP A 30 3.40 12.00 -7.66
C ASP A 30 3.24 13.47 -7.25
N VAL A 31 3.72 14.36 -8.12
CA VAL A 31 3.63 15.82 -7.91
C VAL A 31 2.18 16.32 -7.93
N ARG A 32 1.31 15.67 -8.71
CA ARG A 32 -0.12 16.03 -8.78
C ARG A 32 -0.81 15.70 -7.47
N GLU A 33 -0.53 14.53 -6.90
CA GLU A 33 -1.09 14.13 -5.61
C GLU A 33 -0.55 15.02 -4.48
N ILE A 34 0.73 15.36 -4.47
CA ILE A 34 1.32 16.31 -3.51
C ILE A 34 0.61 17.66 -3.61
N SER A 35 0.41 18.20 -4.81
CA SER A 35 -0.28 19.48 -5.04
C SER A 35 -1.73 19.43 -4.58
N ARG A 36 -2.44 18.33 -4.83
CA ARG A 36 -3.83 18.11 -4.39
C ARG A 36 -3.95 18.07 -2.87
N VAL A 37 -3.06 17.36 -2.20
CA VAL A 37 -3.03 17.27 -0.73
C VAL A 37 -2.73 18.62 -0.12
N PHE A 38 -1.78 19.38 -0.70
CA PHE A 38 -1.41 20.70 -0.22
C PHE A 38 -2.54 21.73 -0.41
N SER A 39 -3.21 21.72 -1.56
CA SER A 39 -4.37 22.59 -1.80
C SER A 39 -5.55 22.24 -0.89
N GLY A 40 -5.84 20.98 -0.67
CA GLY A 40 -6.88 20.54 0.27
C GLY A 40 -6.58 20.93 1.72
N TYR A 41 -5.31 20.93 2.13
CA TYR A 41 -4.91 21.41 3.45
C TYR A 41 -5.13 22.93 3.60
N LEU A 42 -4.78 23.72 2.57
CA LEU A 42 -4.92 25.19 2.62
C LEU A 42 -6.37 25.67 2.51
N LEU A 43 -7.21 24.96 1.72
CA LEU A 43 -8.56 25.41 1.40
C LEU A 43 -9.63 24.82 2.34
N ASP A 44 -9.47 23.55 2.71
CA ASP A 44 -10.52 22.77 3.38
C ASP A 44 -10.16 22.37 4.81
N ASN A 45 -9.01 22.78 5.34
CA ASN A 45 -8.47 22.29 6.63
C ASN A 45 -8.47 20.75 6.76
N ASN A 46 -8.44 20.04 5.63
CA ASN A 46 -8.39 18.58 5.64
C ASN A 46 -7.04 18.10 6.17
N PRO A 47 -7.00 17.09 7.06
CA PRO A 47 -5.74 16.55 7.53
C PRO A 47 -4.93 16.03 6.34
N LEU A 48 -3.62 16.34 6.31
CA LEU A 48 -2.68 15.86 5.30
C LEU A 48 -2.81 14.34 5.16
N ARG A 49 -3.41 13.89 4.08
CA ARG A 49 -3.43 12.48 3.70
C ARG A 49 -2.06 12.11 3.16
N GLY A 50 -1.64 10.86 3.35
CA GLY A 50 -0.34 10.42 2.87
C GLY A 50 -0.26 10.55 1.34
N ALA A 51 0.61 11.44 0.88
CA ALA A 51 0.93 11.63 -0.53
C ALA A 51 2.21 10.87 -0.93
N SER A 52 2.58 9.84 -0.18
CA SER A 52 3.77 9.02 -0.47
C SER A 52 3.40 7.91 -1.44
N THR A 53 4.15 7.79 -2.53
CA THR A 53 4.01 6.74 -3.52
C THR A 53 4.46 5.36 -2.99
N ILE A 54 4.10 4.29 -3.70
CA ILE A 54 4.57 2.93 -3.41
C ILE A 54 6.11 2.88 -3.43
N SER A 55 6.75 3.54 -4.38
CA SER A 55 8.22 3.61 -4.48
C SER A 55 8.85 4.28 -3.26
N GLN A 56 8.28 5.37 -2.78
CA GLN A 56 8.72 6.02 -1.55
C GLN A 56 8.48 5.15 -0.31
N GLN A 57 7.36 4.45 -0.25
CA GLN A 57 7.06 3.53 0.86
C GLN A 57 8.03 2.36 0.88
N LEU A 58 8.36 1.78 -0.28
CA LEU A 58 9.33 0.69 -0.39
C LEU A 58 10.71 1.13 0.11
N VAL A 59 11.23 2.24 -0.37
CA VAL A 59 12.51 2.82 0.08
C VAL A 59 12.50 3.08 1.59
N LYS A 60 11.45 3.73 2.10
CA LYS A 60 11.31 4.00 3.52
C LYS A 60 11.35 2.74 4.38
N ASN A 61 10.66 1.69 3.95
CA ASN A 61 10.50 0.47 4.74
C ASN A 61 11.73 -0.45 4.71
N THR A 62 12.53 -0.38 3.62
CA THR A 62 13.67 -1.29 3.40
C THR A 62 15.04 -0.67 3.64
N LEU A 63 15.20 0.62 3.38
CA LEU A 63 16.51 1.26 3.30
C LEU A 63 16.72 2.42 4.29
N LEU A 64 15.67 2.93 4.94
CA LEU A 64 15.76 4.09 5.80
C LEU A 64 15.45 3.81 7.26
N SER A 65 15.99 4.65 8.15
CA SER A 65 15.68 4.62 9.58
C SER A 65 14.24 5.09 9.86
N ARG A 66 13.72 4.74 11.04
CA ARG A 66 12.37 5.13 11.48
C ARG A 66 12.25 6.61 11.90
N GLU A 67 13.33 7.37 11.89
CA GLU A 67 13.31 8.79 12.25
C GLU A 67 12.43 9.61 11.30
N GLN A 68 11.68 10.56 11.84
CA GLN A 68 10.80 11.43 11.07
C GLN A 68 11.42 12.81 10.91
N THR A 69 12.47 12.93 10.09
CA THR A 69 13.17 14.17 9.80
C THR A 69 12.97 14.60 8.34
N LEU A 70 13.11 15.91 8.08
CA LEU A 70 13.10 16.42 6.71
C LEU A 70 14.25 15.85 5.88
N VAL A 71 15.42 15.66 6.48
CA VAL A 71 16.59 15.06 5.83
C VAL A 71 16.28 13.62 5.39
N ARG A 72 15.63 12.83 6.25
CA ARG A 72 15.20 11.49 5.90
C ARG A 72 14.17 11.52 4.74
N LYS A 73 13.22 12.46 4.77
CA LYS A 73 12.23 12.58 3.68
C LYS A 73 12.87 12.97 2.35
N THR A 74 13.87 13.84 2.34
CA THR A 74 14.64 14.18 1.13
C THR A 74 15.38 12.94 0.60
N LYS A 75 16.04 12.17 1.47
CA LYS A 75 16.70 10.91 1.08
C LYS A 75 15.70 9.91 0.48
N GLU A 76 14.52 9.75 1.10
CA GLU A 76 13.45 8.89 0.60
C GLU A 76 13.04 9.26 -0.83
N VAL A 77 12.83 10.56 -1.08
CA VAL A 77 12.49 11.07 -2.41
C VAL A 77 13.58 10.78 -3.43
N MET A 78 14.83 11.11 -3.12
CA MET A 78 15.97 10.87 -4.03
C MET A 78 16.15 9.38 -4.33
N MET A 79 16.07 8.54 -3.32
CA MET A 79 16.24 7.10 -3.48
C MET A 79 15.06 6.49 -4.26
N ALA A 80 13.84 6.97 -4.09
CA ALA A 80 12.69 6.53 -4.88
C ALA A 80 12.88 6.86 -6.37
N LEU A 81 13.38 8.07 -6.69
CA LEU A 81 13.71 8.43 -8.07
C LEU A 81 14.82 7.55 -8.66
N LEU A 82 15.89 7.30 -7.91
CA LEU A 82 16.98 6.43 -8.35
C LEU A 82 16.51 4.98 -8.58
N MET A 83 15.64 4.48 -7.70
CA MET A 83 15.05 3.15 -7.84
C MET A 83 14.22 3.03 -9.12
N GLU A 84 13.41 4.02 -9.43
CA GLU A 84 12.60 4.05 -10.66
C GLU A 84 13.42 4.21 -11.94
N LEU A 85 14.62 4.77 -11.86
CA LEU A 85 15.55 4.80 -12.98
C LEU A 85 16.26 3.45 -13.19
N SER A 86 16.33 2.62 -12.14
CA SER A 86 17.09 1.37 -12.13
C SER A 86 16.24 0.13 -12.35
N TYR A 87 14.95 0.18 -12.02
CA TYR A 87 14.04 -0.95 -12.02
C TYR A 87 12.71 -0.57 -12.67
N ASP A 88 12.08 -1.52 -13.35
CA ASP A 88 10.73 -1.32 -13.89
C ASP A 88 9.64 -1.32 -12.81
N LYS A 89 8.47 -0.82 -13.17
CA LYS A 89 7.32 -0.70 -12.26
C LYS A 89 6.85 -2.03 -11.68
N ASN A 90 6.87 -3.08 -12.48
CA ASN A 90 6.41 -4.40 -12.03
C ASN A 90 7.35 -4.97 -10.98
N PHE A 91 8.66 -4.80 -11.16
CA PHE A 91 9.66 -5.20 -10.16
C PHE A 91 9.46 -4.43 -8.85
N ILE A 92 9.28 -3.10 -8.92
CA ILE A 92 9.06 -2.27 -7.73
C ILE A 92 7.78 -2.69 -6.99
N LEU A 93 6.70 -2.94 -7.73
CA LEU A 93 5.43 -3.38 -7.15
C LEU A 93 5.55 -4.76 -6.52
N GLU A 94 6.21 -5.70 -7.19
CA GLU A 94 6.48 -7.05 -6.67
C GLU A 94 7.27 -6.99 -5.36
N ARG A 95 8.34 -6.21 -5.33
CA ARG A 95 9.15 -6.01 -4.11
C ARG A 95 8.34 -5.39 -2.98
N TYR A 96 7.51 -4.40 -3.28
CA TYR A 96 6.60 -3.80 -2.29
C TYR A 96 5.64 -4.85 -1.72
N MET A 97 4.97 -5.61 -2.58
CA MET A 97 4.00 -6.63 -2.17
C MET A 97 4.64 -7.76 -1.35
N ASN A 98 5.92 -8.07 -1.57
CA ASN A 98 6.66 -9.07 -0.81
C ASN A 98 7.27 -8.56 0.51
N THR A 99 7.41 -7.24 0.70
CA THR A 99 8.16 -6.69 1.84
C THR A 99 7.35 -5.84 2.80
N VAL A 100 6.16 -5.40 2.41
CA VAL A 100 5.34 -4.51 3.25
C VAL A 100 4.91 -5.21 4.55
N TYR A 101 4.98 -4.48 5.67
CA TYR A 101 4.57 -5.00 6.98
C TYR A 101 3.05 -5.05 7.10
N LEU A 102 2.49 -6.21 7.45
CA LEU A 102 1.04 -6.46 7.48
C LEU A 102 0.52 -7.04 8.79
N ALA A 103 1.37 -7.65 9.60
CA ALA A 103 0.96 -8.26 10.86
C ALA A 103 2.12 -8.41 11.84
N GLN A 104 1.75 -8.70 13.09
CA GLN A 104 2.66 -9.13 14.14
C GLN A 104 2.09 -10.37 14.81
N ASP A 105 2.83 -11.45 14.80
CA ASP A 105 2.51 -12.68 15.52
C ASP A 105 3.54 -12.93 16.61
N GLY A 106 3.15 -12.67 17.85
CA GLY A 106 4.08 -12.69 18.98
C GLY A 106 5.28 -11.78 18.75
N ALA A 107 6.47 -12.36 18.68
CA ALA A 107 7.72 -11.64 18.39
C ALA A 107 8.04 -11.56 16.89
N VAL A 108 7.28 -12.23 16.02
CA VAL A 108 7.55 -12.32 14.58
C VAL A 108 6.75 -11.28 13.81
N ALA A 109 7.43 -10.43 13.07
CA ALA A 109 6.82 -9.49 12.14
C ALA A 109 6.48 -10.19 10.81
N ILE A 110 5.26 -10.07 10.34
CA ILE A 110 4.79 -10.66 9.09
C ILE A 110 4.87 -9.62 7.99
N HIS A 111 5.69 -9.94 7.00
CA HIS A 111 5.95 -9.11 5.85
C HIS A 111 5.47 -9.78 4.56
N GLY A 112 4.92 -8.98 3.66
CA GLY A 112 4.41 -9.41 2.37
C GLY A 112 2.98 -9.97 2.42
N PHE A 113 2.29 -9.76 1.31
CA PHE A 113 0.89 -10.16 1.18
C PHE A 113 0.70 -11.67 1.21
N ALA A 114 1.64 -12.45 0.66
CA ALA A 114 1.55 -13.90 0.67
C ALA A 114 1.65 -14.47 2.09
N SER A 115 2.62 -13.98 2.88
CA SER A 115 2.74 -14.39 4.29
C SER A 115 1.54 -13.94 5.13
N ALA A 116 0.97 -12.77 4.81
CA ALA A 116 -0.23 -12.29 5.49
C ALA A 116 -1.49 -13.07 5.09
N ALA A 117 -1.59 -13.53 3.85
CA ALA A 117 -2.68 -14.41 3.39
C ALA A 117 -2.67 -15.75 4.13
N GLU A 118 -1.49 -16.35 4.25
CA GLU A 118 -1.28 -17.56 5.03
C GLU A 118 -1.64 -17.34 6.51
N HIS A 119 -1.10 -16.27 7.12
CA HIS A 119 -1.31 -15.97 8.54
C HIS A 119 -2.78 -15.73 8.92
N TYR A 120 -3.53 -14.97 8.09
CA TYR A 120 -4.90 -14.59 8.44
C TYR A 120 -5.96 -15.55 7.92
N PHE A 121 -5.68 -16.28 6.83
CA PHE A 121 -6.68 -17.05 6.10
C PHE A 121 -6.28 -18.50 5.81
N ASP A 122 -5.04 -18.89 6.11
CA ASP A 122 -4.49 -20.21 5.76
C ASP A 122 -4.63 -20.51 4.25
N LYS A 123 -4.28 -19.47 3.43
CA LYS A 123 -4.44 -19.48 1.96
C LYS A 123 -3.24 -18.87 1.26
N SER A 124 -2.97 -19.36 0.04
CA SER A 124 -2.10 -18.65 -0.90
C SER A 124 -2.83 -17.44 -1.51
N PRO A 125 -2.10 -16.45 -2.07
CA PRO A 125 -2.71 -15.26 -2.67
C PRO A 125 -3.78 -15.57 -3.73
N GLU A 126 -3.57 -16.58 -4.56
CA GLU A 126 -4.47 -16.99 -5.63
C GLU A 126 -5.82 -17.54 -5.12
N GLN A 127 -5.86 -18.02 -3.89
CA GLN A 127 -7.04 -18.61 -3.26
C GLN A 127 -7.91 -17.60 -2.52
N LEU A 128 -7.42 -16.36 -2.39
CA LEU A 128 -8.13 -15.29 -1.68
C LEU A 128 -9.40 -14.89 -2.44
N ASN A 129 -10.49 -14.75 -1.71
CA ASN A 129 -11.68 -14.09 -2.22
C ASN A 129 -11.56 -12.56 -2.13
N LEU A 130 -12.51 -11.84 -2.74
CA LEU A 130 -12.47 -10.39 -2.84
C LEU A 130 -12.49 -9.69 -1.47
N ASP A 131 -13.21 -10.24 -0.50
CA ASP A 131 -13.30 -9.71 0.86
C ASP A 131 -11.98 -9.87 1.64
N GLU A 132 -11.33 -11.02 1.48
CA GLU A 132 -10.02 -11.30 2.07
C GLU A 132 -8.92 -10.42 1.46
N MET A 133 -8.93 -10.22 0.12
CA MET A 133 -8.03 -9.28 -0.56
C MET A 133 -8.19 -7.85 -0.02
N ALA A 134 -9.43 -7.36 0.08
CA ALA A 134 -9.72 -6.04 0.61
C ALA A 134 -9.31 -5.89 2.09
N THR A 135 -9.42 -6.96 2.87
CA THR A 135 -8.96 -7.02 4.26
C THR A 135 -7.44 -6.81 4.34
N LEU A 136 -6.65 -7.54 3.55
CA LEU A 136 -5.19 -7.37 3.53
C LEU A 136 -4.79 -5.97 3.08
N VAL A 137 -5.43 -5.41 2.05
CA VAL A 137 -5.19 -4.04 1.61
C VAL A 137 -5.57 -3.02 2.69
N ALA A 138 -6.64 -3.27 3.46
CA ALA A 138 -7.03 -2.41 4.56
C ALA A 138 -5.97 -2.34 5.68
N LEU A 139 -5.28 -3.44 5.95
CA LEU A 139 -4.23 -3.54 6.98
C LEU A 139 -2.99 -2.69 6.67
N LEU A 140 -2.70 -2.38 5.40
CA LEU A 140 -1.55 -1.56 5.01
C LEU A 140 -1.47 -0.22 5.74
N LYS A 141 -2.61 0.40 6.01
CA LYS A 141 -2.66 1.70 6.67
C LYS A 141 -2.14 1.69 8.11
N GLY A 142 -2.08 0.52 8.72
CA GLY A 142 -1.58 0.31 10.07
C GLY A 142 -2.13 -0.98 10.66
N PRO A 143 -1.39 -2.07 10.59
CA PRO A 143 -1.86 -3.39 11.04
C PRO A 143 -2.27 -3.43 12.51
N SER A 144 -1.58 -2.67 13.36
CA SER A 144 -1.96 -2.57 14.79
C SER A 144 -3.25 -1.77 15.00
N TYR A 145 -3.48 -0.72 14.20
CA TYR A 145 -4.67 0.14 14.30
C TYR A 145 -5.93 -0.54 13.74
N TYR A 146 -5.76 -1.36 12.69
CA TYR A 146 -6.82 -2.13 12.03
C TYR A 146 -6.78 -3.62 12.38
N ASN A 147 -6.18 -3.97 13.53
CA ASN A 147 -6.05 -5.36 13.96
C ASN A 147 -7.40 -6.07 14.00
N PRO A 148 -7.57 -7.21 13.32
CA PRO A 148 -8.87 -7.89 13.16
C PRO A 148 -9.44 -8.40 14.48
N VAL A 149 -8.58 -8.74 15.45
CA VAL A 149 -9.01 -9.23 16.79
C VAL A 149 -9.35 -8.07 17.71
N ARG A 150 -8.50 -7.03 17.74
CA ARG A 150 -8.64 -5.91 18.70
C ARG A 150 -9.56 -4.80 18.20
N ARG A 151 -9.71 -4.63 16.88
CA ARG A 151 -10.43 -3.51 16.27
C ARG A 151 -11.23 -3.95 15.03
N PRO A 152 -12.08 -5.00 15.11
CA PRO A 152 -12.78 -5.57 13.97
C PRO A 152 -13.67 -4.55 13.25
N GLU A 153 -14.38 -3.68 13.99
CA GLU A 153 -15.26 -2.66 13.38
C GLU A 153 -14.51 -1.64 12.53
N ARG A 154 -13.29 -1.25 12.95
CA ARG A 154 -12.45 -0.32 12.17
C ARG A 154 -11.97 -0.96 10.88
N LEU A 155 -11.53 -2.20 10.96
CA LEU A 155 -11.11 -2.98 9.81
C LEU A 155 -12.27 -3.15 8.84
N GLU A 156 -13.44 -3.56 9.33
CA GLU A 156 -14.63 -3.76 8.52
C GLU A 156 -15.04 -2.48 7.77
N LYS A 157 -15.08 -1.34 8.47
CA LYS A 157 -15.40 -0.05 7.86
C LYS A 157 -14.41 0.32 6.74
N ARG A 158 -13.11 0.08 6.95
CA ARG A 158 -12.08 0.38 5.94
C ARG A 158 -12.16 -0.59 4.78
N LYS A 159 -12.32 -1.88 5.03
CA LYS A 159 -12.52 -2.92 4.02
C LYS A 159 -13.70 -2.56 3.10
N ASN A 160 -14.86 -2.22 3.67
CA ASN A 160 -16.05 -1.84 2.92
C ASN A 160 -15.83 -0.58 2.05
N LEU A 161 -15.04 0.38 2.54
CA LEU A 161 -14.63 1.52 1.72
C LEU A 161 -13.79 1.08 0.52
N ILE A 162 -12.83 0.19 0.70
CA ILE A 162 -11.97 -0.33 -0.38
C ILE A 162 -12.80 -1.09 -1.41
N LEU A 163 -13.70 -1.95 -0.97
CA LEU A 163 -14.63 -2.67 -1.84
C LEU A 163 -15.52 -1.71 -2.65
N SER A 164 -16.05 -0.66 -2.00
CA SER A 164 -16.88 0.35 -2.69
C SER A 164 -16.08 1.11 -3.76
N MET A 165 -14.83 1.44 -3.47
CA MET A 165 -13.91 2.04 -4.45
C MET A 165 -13.64 1.09 -5.60
N HIS A 166 -13.30 -0.17 -5.31
CA HIS A 166 -13.04 -1.18 -6.33
C HIS A 166 -14.24 -1.35 -7.29
N TYR A 167 -15.46 -1.48 -6.78
CA TYR A 167 -16.66 -1.59 -7.62
C TYR A 167 -16.94 -0.34 -8.44
N LYS A 168 -16.67 0.83 -7.88
CA LYS A 168 -16.86 2.10 -8.60
C LYS A 168 -15.87 2.25 -9.75
N TYR A 169 -14.61 1.90 -9.55
CA TYR A 169 -13.56 2.08 -10.55
C TYR A 169 -13.41 0.91 -11.52
N LYS A 170 -13.90 -0.29 -11.20
CA LYS A 170 -13.98 -1.41 -12.14
C LYS A 170 -14.76 -1.07 -13.42
N LYS A 171 -15.69 -0.10 -13.35
CA LYS A 171 -16.44 0.40 -14.51
C LYS A 171 -15.68 1.41 -15.37
N ILE A 172 -14.50 1.87 -14.95
CA ILE A 172 -13.72 2.91 -15.65
C ILE A 172 -12.54 2.28 -16.43
N VAL A 173 -12.15 1.06 -16.08
CA VAL A 173 -11.00 0.35 -16.67
C VAL A 173 -11.45 -0.71 -17.70
N GLN A 174 -12.75 -0.87 -17.95
CA GLN A 174 -13.32 -1.63 -19.05
C GLN A 174 -13.66 -0.70 -20.22
#